data_380177da6f4ceba6a27b327869a90dbf
#
_entry.id   380177da6f4ceba6a27b327869a90dbf
#
_cell.length_a   1.000
_cell.length_b   1.000
_cell.length_c   1.000
_cell.angle_alpha   90.00
_cell.angle_beta   90.00
_cell.angle_gamma   90.00
#
_symmetry.space_group_name_H-M   'P 1'
#
loop_
_entity.id
_entity.type
_entity.pdbx_description
1 polymer ?
#
loop_
_entity_poly.entity_id
_entity_poly.type
_entity_poly.pdbx_seq_one_letter_code
_entity_poly.pdbx_strand_id
1 'polypeptide(L)'
;MPLVAAVVAGLLLSPVGQDRASAAPGPSFTNPAVGAPNSADPTLVQYNGNYYYVATTWSSDVVMRRSATIAGLRSAPEQLVLRTGGTQMWAPHLEMVGNRWYLYYSVEMSGAPRRTHVAESAGTDPMGPYTYRGVVNLMPNNGWAIDASLLKLNGALYMTFSAFHADGLQSLYIAPMASPVQTAAFGSRISAPTLAWERQDGAVNEGSFPLQRGGRTFLTYSASHCNGPNYKLGMLEYRGGDPLAQSSWSKFANPIFQRNDANGVYGPGHHSFFTSPDGTETWIAYHANSSATQGCGTTRTTRVQKISWNADGTPNLGVPVSTSTVLPGPSGETGGPSRVKLRNRHSGLCLDDYNFGTAPGAEVRQWTCNDLAVQDWYLQPVGDGYYQISNGHSGLCLDNKDWATAAGSVVQQWTCNGLAVQQWRVTAAGGGYSTLVNRHSGLCLDNYNFGTAPGAEVRQWTCSGNNAQLWSTT
;
A
#
# COMPACT_ATOMS: atom_id res chain seq x y z
N MET A 1 47.07 57.53 9.41
CA MET A 1 45.64 57.20 9.54
C MET A 1 45.45 55.74 9.11
N PRO A 2 45.21 54.80 10.01
CA PRO A 2 44.93 53.42 9.63
C PRO A 2 43.43 53.23 9.44
N LEU A 3 43.07 52.57 8.32
CA LEU A 3 41.71 52.09 8.05
C LEU A 3 41.36 50.93 9.00
N VAL A 4 40.23 51.08 9.70
CA VAL A 4 39.60 50.00 10.49
C VAL A 4 38.66 49.25 9.56
N ALA A 5 38.95 47.97 9.31
CA ALA A 5 38.05 47.07 8.60
C ALA A 5 37.05 46.49 9.59
N ALA A 6 35.76 46.80 9.43
CA ALA A 6 34.67 46.18 10.21
C ALA A 6 34.36 44.79 9.60
N VAL A 7 34.57 43.76 10.40
CA VAL A 7 34.11 42.39 10.14
C VAL A 7 32.64 42.29 10.53
N VAL A 8 31.75 42.15 9.53
CA VAL A 8 30.35 41.83 9.76
C VAL A 8 30.25 40.30 9.89
N ALA A 9 30.04 39.83 11.09
CA ALA A 9 29.71 38.42 11.34
C ALA A 9 28.24 38.16 10.95
N GLY A 10 28.03 37.54 9.79
CA GLY A 10 26.73 37.06 9.38
C GLY A 10 26.33 35.82 10.19
N LEU A 11 25.36 35.96 11.08
CA LEU A 11 24.68 34.80 11.71
C LEU A 11 23.91 34.06 10.60
N LEU A 12 24.41 32.89 10.22
CA LEU A 12 23.65 31.89 9.46
C LEU A 12 22.62 31.26 10.43
N LEU A 13 21.40 31.76 10.41
CA LEU A 13 20.25 31.08 10.99
C LEU A 13 19.98 29.84 10.15
N SER A 14 20.32 28.66 10.70
CA SER A 14 19.83 27.38 10.18
C SER A 14 18.31 27.39 10.18
N PRO A 15 17.63 26.94 9.11
CA PRO A 15 16.18 26.84 9.14
C PRO A 15 15.79 25.81 10.21
N VAL A 16 15.15 26.29 11.28
CA VAL A 16 14.42 25.45 12.22
C VAL A 16 13.39 24.69 11.39
N GLY A 17 13.53 23.35 11.34
CA GLY A 17 12.53 22.49 10.69
C GLY A 17 11.17 22.83 11.27
N GLN A 18 10.30 23.38 10.46
CA GLN A 18 8.89 23.53 10.82
C GLN A 18 8.34 22.10 11.01
N ASP A 19 8.01 21.76 12.25
CA ASP A 19 7.17 20.59 12.54
C ASP A 19 5.87 20.80 11.77
N ARG A 20 5.71 20.04 10.68
CA ARG A 20 4.43 20.03 9.93
C ARG A 20 3.37 19.53 10.89
N ALA A 21 2.35 20.33 11.13
CA ALA A 21 1.18 19.88 11.88
C ALA A 21 0.63 18.61 11.18
N SER A 22 0.41 17.56 11.97
CA SER A 22 -0.20 16.33 11.48
C SER A 22 -1.58 16.65 10.90
N ALA A 23 -1.87 16.13 9.71
CA ALA A 23 -3.21 16.20 9.14
C ALA A 23 -4.20 15.41 10.01
N ALA A 24 -5.51 15.55 9.73
CA ALA A 24 -6.52 14.75 10.42
C ALA A 24 -6.30 13.26 10.18
N PRO A 25 -6.66 12.38 11.15
CA PRO A 25 -6.65 10.94 10.96
C PRO A 25 -7.56 10.53 9.80
N GLY A 26 -7.16 9.48 9.08
CA GLY A 26 -7.99 8.83 8.07
C GLY A 26 -9.21 8.10 8.66
N PRO A 27 -10.05 7.52 7.79
CA PRO A 27 -11.19 6.72 8.22
C PRO A 27 -10.77 5.58 9.16
N SER A 28 -11.55 5.40 10.23
CA SER A 28 -11.29 4.33 11.19
C SER A 28 -11.44 2.95 10.56
N PHE A 29 -10.64 2.00 11.03
CA PHE A 29 -10.67 0.62 10.59
C PHE A 29 -10.47 -0.35 11.76
N THR A 30 -10.72 -1.64 11.51
CA THR A 30 -10.36 -2.74 12.42
C THR A 30 -9.45 -3.72 11.69
N ASN A 31 -8.55 -4.38 12.41
CA ASN A 31 -7.81 -5.51 11.85
C ASN A 31 -8.71 -6.76 11.69
N PRO A 32 -8.43 -7.66 10.75
CA PRO A 32 -7.35 -7.56 9.77
C PRO A 32 -7.65 -6.52 8.69
N ALA A 33 -6.64 -5.78 8.25
CA ALA A 33 -6.75 -4.86 7.12
C ALA A 33 -6.97 -5.62 5.80
N VAL A 34 -6.36 -6.81 5.67
CA VAL A 34 -6.63 -7.77 4.58
C VAL A 34 -6.80 -9.16 5.17
N GLY A 35 -7.88 -9.83 4.78
CA GLY A 35 -8.22 -11.18 5.24
C GLY A 35 -7.53 -12.29 4.45
N ALA A 36 -7.51 -13.50 5.03
CA ALA A 36 -7.03 -14.71 4.37
C ALA A 36 -7.84 -15.01 3.07
N PRO A 37 -7.26 -15.81 2.12
CA PRO A 37 -6.01 -16.58 2.23
C PRO A 37 -4.75 -15.83 1.76
N ASN A 38 -4.83 -14.79 0.95
CA ASN A 38 -3.70 -14.11 0.30
C ASN A 38 -3.25 -12.89 1.13
N SER A 39 -2.79 -13.15 2.35
CA SER A 39 -2.49 -12.07 3.30
C SER A 39 -1.35 -12.36 4.27
N ALA A 40 -0.53 -13.36 3.95
CA ALA A 40 0.73 -13.61 4.64
C ALA A 40 1.87 -12.80 4.02
N ASP A 41 2.88 -12.47 4.83
CA ASP A 41 4.13 -11.83 4.39
C ASP A 41 3.88 -10.50 3.63
N PRO A 42 3.16 -9.54 4.24
CA PRO A 42 2.69 -8.35 3.54
C PRO A 42 3.78 -7.34 3.25
N THR A 43 3.79 -6.81 2.04
CA THR A 43 4.37 -5.51 1.74
C THR A 43 3.27 -4.51 1.46
N LEU A 44 3.31 -3.39 2.15
CA LEU A 44 2.37 -2.28 2.01
C LEU A 44 3.17 -0.99 1.79
N VAL A 45 2.94 -0.33 0.68
CA VAL A 45 3.55 0.96 0.35
C VAL A 45 2.49 2.03 0.15
N GLN A 46 2.81 3.26 0.56
CA GLN A 46 2.00 4.44 0.28
C GLN A 46 2.66 5.21 -0.87
N TYR A 47 1.92 5.52 -1.91
CA TYR A 47 2.41 6.29 -3.04
C TYR A 47 1.27 7.03 -3.75
N ASN A 48 1.47 8.33 -4.03
CA ASN A 48 0.51 9.19 -4.72
C ASN A 48 -0.93 9.07 -4.17
N GLY A 49 -1.09 9.16 -2.84
CA GLY A 49 -2.39 9.15 -2.18
C GLY A 49 -3.09 7.79 -2.11
N ASN A 50 -2.43 6.70 -2.53
CA ASN A 50 -2.95 5.35 -2.45
C ASN A 50 -1.99 4.43 -1.69
N TYR A 51 -2.56 3.38 -1.12
CA TYR A 51 -1.85 2.22 -0.61
C TYR A 51 -1.85 1.12 -1.67
N TYR A 52 -0.71 0.49 -1.84
CA TYR A 52 -0.51 -0.67 -2.70
C TYR A 52 -0.07 -1.82 -1.82
N TYR A 53 -0.84 -2.88 -1.87
CA TYR A 53 -0.67 -4.05 -1.03
C TYR A 53 -0.38 -5.28 -1.87
N VAL A 54 0.66 -6.01 -1.51
CA VAL A 54 1.04 -7.29 -2.09
C VAL A 54 1.47 -8.24 -0.98
N ALA A 55 1.14 -9.53 -1.12
CA ALA A 55 1.42 -10.56 -0.13
C ALA A 55 1.58 -11.93 -0.78
N THR A 56 2.00 -12.93 -0.02
CA THR A 56 2.07 -14.34 -0.43
C THR A 56 0.71 -14.82 -0.95
N THR A 57 0.68 -15.42 -2.14
CA THR A 57 -0.56 -15.87 -2.79
C THR A 57 -0.74 -17.38 -2.82
N TRP A 58 0.28 -18.17 -2.50
CA TRP A 58 0.28 -19.64 -2.58
C TRP A 58 0.04 -20.19 -3.99
N SER A 59 0.05 -19.32 -4.98
CA SER A 59 -0.07 -19.62 -6.42
C SER A 59 1.13 -19.10 -7.19
N SER A 60 1.13 -19.25 -8.50
CA SER A 60 2.14 -18.63 -9.39
C SER A 60 1.87 -17.16 -9.70
N ASP A 61 0.75 -16.63 -9.24
CA ASP A 61 0.32 -15.27 -9.56
C ASP A 61 0.72 -14.27 -8.47
N VAL A 62 1.23 -13.11 -8.86
CA VAL A 62 1.33 -11.95 -7.98
C VAL A 62 0.09 -11.09 -8.21
N VAL A 63 -0.71 -10.95 -7.18
CA VAL A 63 -1.87 -10.04 -7.18
C VAL A 63 -1.60 -8.86 -6.26
N MET A 64 -2.13 -7.71 -6.61
CA MET A 64 -1.98 -6.48 -5.84
C MET A 64 -3.34 -5.84 -5.60
N ARG A 65 -3.51 -5.23 -4.42
CA ARG A 65 -4.67 -4.39 -4.10
C ARG A 65 -4.24 -2.93 -4.05
N ARG A 66 -5.12 -2.04 -4.47
CA ARG A 66 -4.94 -0.59 -4.35
C ARG A 66 -6.12 0.03 -3.64
N SER A 67 -5.86 0.94 -2.69
CA SER A 67 -6.90 1.70 -1.99
C SER A 67 -6.35 3.04 -1.52
N ALA A 68 -7.17 4.08 -1.45
CA ALA A 68 -6.78 5.37 -0.87
C ALA A 68 -6.70 5.35 0.66
N THR A 69 -7.24 4.30 1.29
CA THR A 69 -7.26 4.16 2.76
C THR A 69 -6.94 2.75 3.19
N ILE A 70 -6.41 2.60 4.41
CA ILE A 70 -6.23 1.27 5.03
C ILE A 70 -7.58 0.56 5.17
N ALA A 71 -8.63 1.29 5.57
CA ALA A 71 -9.98 0.75 5.69
C ALA A 71 -10.48 0.11 4.37
N GLY A 72 -10.18 0.73 3.24
CA GLY A 72 -10.61 0.28 1.92
C GLY A 72 -9.85 -0.94 1.39
N LEU A 73 -8.66 -1.26 1.90
CA LEU A 73 -7.88 -2.41 1.43
C LEU A 73 -8.62 -3.74 1.58
N ARG A 74 -9.46 -3.87 2.63
CA ARG A 74 -10.22 -5.10 2.90
C ARG A 74 -11.12 -5.50 1.73
N SER A 75 -11.77 -4.55 1.11
CA SER A 75 -12.71 -4.76 0.00
C SER A 75 -12.12 -4.45 -1.38
N ALA A 76 -10.89 -3.90 -1.44
CA ALA A 76 -10.23 -3.62 -2.70
C ALA A 76 -10.02 -4.92 -3.50
N PRO A 77 -10.35 -4.94 -4.81
CA PRO A 77 -10.18 -6.15 -5.62
C PRO A 77 -8.71 -6.50 -5.79
N GLU A 78 -8.42 -7.80 -5.84
CA GLU A 78 -7.12 -8.32 -6.27
C GLU A 78 -6.98 -8.14 -7.79
N GLN A 79 -5.90 -7.51 -8.21
CA GLN A 79 -5.56 -7.35 -9.62
C GLN A 79 -4.28 -8.13 -9.91
N LEU A 80 -4.32 -8.98 -10.93
CA LEU A 80 -3.14 -9.71 -11.39
C LEU A 80 -2.14 -8.73 -11.99
N VAL A 81 -0.94 -8.66 -11.41
CA VAL A 81 0.14 -7.79 -11.89
C VAL A 81 1.29 -8.56 -12.54
N LEU A 82 1.48 -9.84 -12.19
CA LEU A 82 2.53 -10.68 -12.75
C LEU A 82 2.19 -12.17 -12.60
N ARG A 83 2.49 -12.98 -13.64
CA ARG A 83 2.57 -14.44 -13.56
C ARG A 83 4.04 -14.84 -13.45
N THR A 84 4.42 -15.49 -12.34
CA THR A 84 5.83 -15.80 -12.08
C THR A 84 6.38 -16.98 -12.88
N GLY A 85 5.50 -17.88 -13.31
CA GLY A 85 5.88 -19.14 -13.95
C GLY A 85 6.45 -20.19 -12.98
N GLY A 86 6.57 -19.87 -11.69
CA GLY A 86 7.01 -20.79 -10.64
C GLY A 86 5.86 -21.35 -9.80
N THR A 87 6.20 -22.10 -8.77
CA THR A 87 5.23 -22.60 -7.79
C THR A 87 5.13 -21.63 -6.62
N GLN A 88 3.96 -21.49 -6.02
CA GLN A 88 3.72 -20.78 -4.76
C GLN A 88 4.61 -19.54 -4.55
N MET A 89 4.16 -18.41 -5.00
CA MET A 89 4.84 -17.14 -4.81
C MET A 89 4.80 -16.73 -3.32
N TRP A 90 5.98 -16.49 -2.71
CA TRP A 90 6.13 -16.09 -1.31
C TRP A 90 6.80 -14.73 -1.17
N ALA A 91 6.45 -14.05 -0.08
CA ALA A 91 7.12 -12.88 0.48
C ALA A 91 7.51 -11.83 -0.59
N PRO A 92 6.53 -11.24 -1.27
CA PRO A 92 6.81 -10.19 -2.25
C PRO A 92 7.24 -8.90 -1.54
N HIS A 93 8.26 -8.24 -2.09
CA HIS A 93 8.73 -6.93 -1.65
C HIS A 93 8.65 -5.94 -2.82
N LEU A 94 8.04 -4.79 -2.57
CA LEU A 94 7.82 -3.73 -3.56
C LEU A 94 8.59 -2.48 -3.16
N GLU A 95 9.53 -2.04 -4.00
CA GLU A 95 10.37 -0.88 -3.73
C GLU A 95 10.58 -0.02 -4.98
N MET A 96 10.57 1.30 -4.79
CA MET A 96 10.84 2.26 -5.87
C MET A 96 12.32 2.67 -5.89
N VAL A 97 12.97 2.49 -7.05
CA VAL A 97 14.32 2.97 -7.29
C VAL A 97 14.33 3.83 -8.56
N GLY A 98 14.72 5.09 -8.40
CA GLY A 98 14.57 6.08 -9.46
C GLY A 98 13.09 6.34 -9.75
N ASN A 99 12.66 6.06 -10.96
CA ASN A 99 11.26 6.23 -11.42
C ASN A 99 10.59 4.92 -11.82
N ARG A 100 11.04 3.78 -11.26
CA ARG A 100 10.50 2.44 -11.52
C ARG A 100 10.29 1.70 -10.22
N TRP A 101 9.27 0.84 -10.22
CA TRP A 101 9.01 -0.11 -9.15
C TRP A 101 9.68 -1.43 -9.46
N TYR A 102 10.28 -2.03 -8.43
CA TYR A 102 10.87 -3.35 -8.46
C TYR A 102 10.10 -4.26 -7.51
N LEU A 103 9.58 -5.34 -8.08
CA LEU A 103 8.83 -6.36 -7.37
C LEU A 103 9.74 -7.58 -7.21
N TYR A 104 10.25 -7.80 -5.98
CA TYR A 104 11.01 -8.98 -5.62
C TYR A 104 10.06 -10.00 -5.03
N TYR A 105 10.29 -11.27 -5.28
CA TYR A 105 9.45 -12.35 -4.77
C TYR A 105 10.24 -13.66 -4.78
N SER A 106 9.81 -14.62 -3.94
CA SER A 106 10.45 -15.93 -3.81
C SER A 106 9.58 -17.02 -4.43
N VAL A 107 10.11 -17.69 -5.45
CA VAL A 107 9.46 -18.83 -6.10
C VAL A 107 10.45 -19.96 -6.35
N GLU A 108 9.90 -21.17 -6.47
CA GLU A 108 10.58 -22.34 -6.97
C GLU A 108 10.23 -22.53 -8.44
N MET A 109 11.25 -22.56 -9.27
CA MET A 109 11.11 -22.85 -10.71
C MET A 109 11.69 -24.21 -11.02
N SER A 110 11.16 -24.86 -12.04
CA SER A 110 11.46 -26.23 -12.48
C SER A 110 12.89 -26.71 -12.13
N GLY A 111 13.01 -27.60 -11.15
CA GLY A 111 14.27 -28.24 -10.73
C GLY A 111 15.28 -27.35 -9.99
N ALA A 112 14.94 -26.09 -9.70
CA ALA A 112 15.79 -25.19 -8.93
C ALA A 112 15.23 -24.95 -7.52
N PRO A 113 16.08 -24.74 -6.50
CA PRO A 113 15.61 -24.36 -5.16
C PRO A 113 14.88 -23.02 -5.19
N ARG A 114 14.06 -22.74 -4.17
CA ARG A 114 13.38 -21.45 -4.03
C ARG A 114 14.38 -20.31 -3.94
N ARG A 115 14.22 -19.30 -4.78
CA ARG A 115 15.12 -18.16 -4.91
C ARG A 115 14.35 -16.86 -5.06
N THR A 116 15.05 -15.76 -4.83
CA THR A 116 14.56 -14.41 -5.09
C THR A 116 14.60 -14.12 -6.59
N HIS A 117 13.48 -13.70 -7.12
CA HIS A 117 13.29 -13.21 -8.48
C HIS A 117 12.90 -11.75 -8.44
N VAL A 118 13.08 -11.05 -9.57
CA VAL A 118 12.71 -9.63 -9.69
C VAL A 118 11.99 -9.33 -11.00
N ALA A 119 11.00 -8.48 -10.91
CA ALA A 119 10.33 -7.85 -12.04
C ALA A 119 10.36 -6.33 -11.90
N GLU A 120 10.42 -5.62 -13.01
CA GLU A 120 10.54 -4.16 -13.11
C GLU A 120 9.29 -3.57 -13.77
N SER A 121 8.73 -2.50 -13.21
CA SER A 121 7.60 -1.80 -13.80
C SER A 121 7.97 -1.00 -15.04
N ALA A 122 7.02 -0.79 -15.94
CA ALA A 122 7.23 0.04 -17.14
C ALA A 122 7.37 1.55 -16.80
N GLY A 123 6.93 1.99 -15.62
CA GLY A 123 6.94 3.39 -15.19
C GLY A 123 6.71 3.53 -13.69
N THR A 124 6.11 4.65 -13.29
CA THR A 124 5.89 5.03 -11.88
C THR A 124 4.61 4.47 -11.27
N ASP A 125 3.79 3.71 -12.01
CA ASP A 125 2.61 3.05 -11.44
C ASP A 125 3.02 1.75 -10.72
N PRO A 126 2.77 1.62 -9.41
CA PRO A 126 3.02 0.39 -8.67
C PRO A 126 2.23 -0.82 -9.18
N MET A 127 1.11 -0.60 -9.87
CA MET A 127 0.32 -1.68 -10.49
C MET A 127 0.96 -2.25 -11.76
N GLY A 128 2.07 -1.68 -12.25
CA GLY A 128 2.77 -2.17 -13.44
C GLY A 128 2.37 -1.44 -14.74
N PRO A 129 2.44 -2.10 -15.91
CA PRO A 129 2.81 -3.51 -16.11
C PRO A 129 4.25 -3.83 -15.71
N TYR A 130 4.49 -5.09 -15.31
CA TYR A 130 5.80 -5.58 -14.90
C TYR A 130 6.45 -6.46 -15.98
N THR A 131 7.76 -6.29 -16.14
CA THR A 131 8.60 -7.16 -16.97
C THR A 131 9.53 -7.96 -16.07
N TYR A 132 9.52 -9.28 -16.21
CA TYR A 132 10.45 -10.17 -15.51
C TYR A 132 11.90 -9.88 -15.90
N ARG A 133 12.79 -9.70 -14.90
CA ARG A 133 14.20 -9.32 -15.08
C ARG A 133 15.18 -10.46 -14.74
N GLY A 134 14.70 -11.53 -14.13
CA GLY A 134 15.54 -12.69 -13.80
C GLY A 134 15.61 -13.02 -12.31
N VAL A 135 16.51 -13.95 -11.99
CA VAL A 135 16.88 -14.32 -10.63
C VAL A 135 17.87 -13.31 -10.10
N VAL A 136 17.67 -12.84 -8.85
CA VAL A 136 18.69 -12.10 -8.13
C VAL A 136 19.64 -13.14 -7.49
N ASN A 137 20.86 -13.22 -8.00
CA ASN A 137 21.82 -14.26 -7.61
C ASN A 137 22.50 -13.94 -6.27
N LEU A 138 21.80 -14.20 -5.17
CA LEU A 138 22.18 -13.80 -3.81
C LEU A 138 23.19 -14.76 -3.15
N MET A 139 23.15 -16.05 -3.50
CA MET A 139 23.98 -17.10 -2.89
C MET A 139 24.80 -17.83 -3.95
N PRO A 140 26.01 -18.37 -3.59
CA PRO A 140 26.78 -19.24 -4.46
C PRO A 140 25.96 -20.44 -4.94
N ASN A 141 26.30 -20.97 -6.11
CA ASN A 141 25.72 -22.19 -6.69
C ASN A 141 24.18 -22.12 -6.85
N ASN A 142 23.63 -20.93 -7.06
CA ASN A 142 22.18 -20.71 -7.14
C ASN A 142 21.46 -21.24 -5.89
N GLY A 143 22.07 -21.09 -4.72
CA GLY A 143 21.53 -21.57 -3.44
C GLY A 143 20.17 -20.96 -3.09
N TRP A 144 19.47 -21.64 -2.18
CA TRP A 144 18.21 -21.18 -1.63
C TRP A 144 18.36 -19.80 -0.96
N ALA A 145 17.50 -18.83 -1.34
CA ALA A 145 17.50 -17.47 -0.78
C ALA A 145 16.12 -16.86 -0.94
N ILE A 146 15.52 -16.42 0.17
CA ILE A 146 14.14 -15.91 0.23
C ILE A 146 14.06 -14.58 0.98
N ASP A 147 12.86 -13.96 0.98
CA ASP A 147 12.49 -12.81 1.80
C ASP A 147 13.40 -11.58 1.57
N ALA A 148 13.63 -11.28 0.31
CA ALA A 148 14.53 -10.21 -0.08
C ALA A 148 13.89 -8.84 0.11
N SER A 149 14.62 -7.91 0.76
CA SER A 149 14.25 -6.50 0.89
C SER A 149 15.41 -5.60 0.51
N LEU A 150 15.13 -4.51 -0.20
CA LEU A 150 16.15 -3.51 -0.56
C LEU A 150 16.46 -2.59 0.62
N LEU A 151 17.76 -2.37 0.84
CA LEU A 151 18.29 -1.38 1.76
C LEU A 151 19.13 -0.35 1.00
N LYS A 152 18.79 0.93 1.14
CA LYS A 152 19.61 2.04 0.69
C LYS A 152 20.45 2.51 1.87
N LEU A 153 21.76 2.37 1.80
CA LEU A 153 22.67 2.72 2.89
C LEU A 153 23.91 3.41 2.36
N ASN A 154 24.23 4.60 2.88
CA ASN A 154 25.40 5.40 2.49
C ASN A 154 25.51 5.64 0.96
N GLY A 155 24.38 5.82 0.30
CA GLY A 155 24.33 6.06 -1.17
C GLY A 155 24.43 4.79 -2.02
N ALA A 156 24.64 3.61 -1.43
CA ALA A 156 24.67 2.33 -2.11
C ALA A 156 23.42 1.50 -1.87
N LEU A 157 23.14 0.56 -2.78
CA LEU A 157 22.05 -0.41 -2.66
C LEU A 157 22.58 -1.73 -2.12
N TYR A 158 21.82 -2.31 -1.22
CA TYR A 158 22.04 -3.65 -0.67
C TYR A 158 20.71 -4.43 -0.72
N MET A 159 20.83 -5.76 -0.80
CA MET A 159 19.70 -6.67 -0.62
C MET A 159 19.89 -7.42 0.69
N THR A 160 18.92 -7.31 1.60
CA THR A 160 18.86 -8.17 2.80
C THR A 160 17.94 -9.34 2.51
N PHE A 161 18.24 -10.52 3.01
CA PHE A 161 17.51 -11.74 2.69
C PHE A 161 17.78 -12.85 3.71
N SER A 162 17.07 -13.97 3.60
CA SER A 162 17.26 -15.15 4.42
C SER A 162 17.83 -16.31 3.60
N ALA A 163 18.82 -17.01 4.16
CA ALA A 163 19.42 -18.20 3.56
C ALA A 163 19.95 -19.17 4.62
N PHE A 164 20.10 -20.43 4.25
CA PHE A 164 20.77 -21.41 5.11
C PHE A 164 22.28 -21.23 5.07
N HIS A 165 22.89 -21.22 6.26
CA HIS A 165 24.33 -21.23 6.41
C HIS A 165 24.86 -22.67 6.52
N ALA A 166 26.19 -22.86 6.41
CA ALA A 166 26.83 -24.17 6.52
C ALA A 166 26.58 -24.88 7.86
N ASP A 167 26.27 -24.15 8.92
CA ASP A 167 25.88 -24.68 10.24
C ASP A 167 24.38 -25.14 10.30
N GLY A 168 23.65 -25.09 9.18
CA GLY A 168 22.25 -25.50 9.09
C GLY A 168 21.25 -24.45 9.59
N LEU A 169 21.72 -23.29 10.07
CA LEU A 169 20.84 -22.23 10.58
C LEU A 169 20.32 -21.33 9.45
N GLN A 170 19.02 -21.12 9.41
CA GLN A 170 18.41 -20.10 8.56
C GLN A 170 18.69 -18.72 9.15
N SER A 171 19.45 -17.92 8.44
CA SER A 171 20.14 -16.74 8.94
C SER A 171 19.91 -15.53 8.03
N LEU A 172 20.10 -14.31 8.56
CA LEU A 172 20.06 -13.09 7.78
C LEU A 172 21.37 -12.83 7.05
N TYR A 173 21.25 -12.46 5.80
CA TYR A 173 22.33 -12.09 4.90
C TYR A 173 22.11 -10.70 4.33
N ILE A 174 23.20 -10.10 3.86
CA ILE A 174 23.20 -8.85 3.09
C ILE A 174 24.14 -9.00 1.89
N ALA A 175 23.68 -8.61 0.70
CA ALA A 175 24.47 -8.60 -0.53
C ALA A 175 24.54 -7.18 -1.10
N PRO A 176 25.72 -6.73 -1.61
CA PRO A 176 25.81 -5.47 -2.32
C PRO A 176 25.18 -5.60 -3.69
N MET A 177 24.46 -4.57 -4.12
CA MET A 177 23.75 -4.56 -5.40
C MET A 177 24.48 -3.65 -6.40
N ALA A 178 24.74 -4.17 -7.61
CA ALA A 178 25.24 -3.37 -8.74
C ALA A 178 24.11 -2.57 -9.39
N SER A 179 22.89 -3.06 -9.31
CA SER A 179 21.65 -2.41 -9.78
C SER A 179 20.47 -3.04 -9.05
N PRO A 180 19.25 -2.52 -9.18
CA PRO A 180 18.07 -3.14 -8.57
C PRO A 180 17.80 -4.59 -9.02
N VAL A 181 18.37 -5.03 -10.12
CA VAL A 181 18.15 -6.38 -10.67
C VAL A 181 19.37 -7.28 -10.60
N GLN A 182 20.51 -6.78 -10.11
CA GLN A 182 21.76 -7.52 -10.15
C GLN A 182 22.60 -7.27 -8.89
N THR A 183 23.12 -8.34 -8.28
CA THR A 183 24.10 -8.27 -7.19
C THR A 183 25.50 -7.92 -7.72
N ALA A 184 26.27 -7.19 -6.94
CA ALA A 184 27.70 -6.95 -7.18
C ALA A 184 28.57 -8.11 -6.62
N ALA A 185 28.10 -8.76 -5.56
CA ALA A 185 28.73 -9.94 -4.95
C ALA A 185 27.68 -10.78 -4.22
N PHE A 186 28.02 -12.02 -3.85
CA PHE A 186 27.17 -12.85 -3.00
C PHE A 186 27.02 -12.28 -1.60
N GLY A 187 25.94 -12.68 -0.93
CA GLY A 187 25.62 -12.22 0.41
C GLY A 187 26.58 -12.73 1.49
N SER A 188 26.79 -11.87 2.47
CA SER A 188 27.48 -12.18 3.73
C SER A 188 26.45 -12.33 4.85
N ARG A 189 26.65 -13.34 5.74
CA ARG A 189 25.80 -13.52 6.92
C ARG A 189 26.04 -12.40 7.93
N ILE A 190 25.00 -11.70 8.33
CA ILE A 190 25.07 -10.62 9.33
C ILE A 190 24.39 -10.98 10.66
N SER A 191 23.53 -11.99 10.70
CA SER A 191 22.90 -12.46 11.93
C SER A 191 22.46 -13.91 11.80
N ALA A 192 22.62 -14.68 12.89
CA ALA A 192 22.10 -16.04 13.04
C ALA A 192 21.13 -16.10 14.23
N PRO A 193 20.20 -17.06 14.29
CA PRO A 193 19.26 -17.24 15.40
C PRO A 193 20.02 -17.84 16.61
N THR A 194 20.64 -16.98 17.42
CA THR A 194 21.48 -17.37 18.58
C THR A 194 20.81 -17.16 19.92
N LEU A 195 19.81 -16.27 19.98
CA LEU A 195 19.10 -15.99 21.23
C LEU A 195 17.99 -17.04 21.47
N ALA A 196 17.72 -17.35 22.72
CA ALA A 196 16.74 -18.38 23.09
C ALA A 196 15.36 -18.13 22.49
N TRP A 197 14.92 -16.87 22.47
CA TRP A 197 13.62 -16.49 21.91
C TRP A 197 13.54 -16.60 20.37
N GLU A 198 14.67 -16.58 19.66
CA GLU A 198 14.73 -16.77 18.21
C GLU A 198 14.54 -18.24 17.80
N ARG A 199 14.51 -19.17 18.76
CA ARG A 199 14.58 -20.62 18.52
C ARG A 199 13.40 -21.40 19.12
N GLN A 200 12.36 -20.74 19.59
CA GLN A 200 11.27 -21.39 20.33
C GLN A 200 10.51 -22.42 19.48
N ASP A 201 10.14 -22.05 18.26
CA ASP A 201 9.42 -22.93 17.32
C ASP A 201 10.33 -23.41 16.18
N GLY A 202 11.61 -23.02 16.19
CA GLY A 202 12.63 -23.34 15.20
C GLY A 202 13.68 -22.25 15.12
N ALA A 203 14.92 -22.62 14.79
CA ALA A 203 16.06 -21.70 14.72
C ALA A 203 16.06 -20.95 13.37
N VAL A 204 15.30 -19.86 13.28
CA VAL A 204 15.07 -19.10 12.06
C VAL A 204 15.22 -17.59 12.32
N ASN A 205 15.94 -16.91 11.41
CA ASN A 205 15.86 -15.47 11.19
C ASN A 205 15.51 -15.22 9.71
N GLU A 206 14.40 -14.55 9.45
CA GLU A 206 13.89 -14.29 8.09
C GLU A 206 13.09 -12.99 8.01
N GLY A 207 12.50 -12.69 6.84
CA GLY A 207 11.56 -11.57 6.66
C GLY A 207 12.13 -10.23 7.13
N SER A 208 13.38 -9.93 6.79
CA SER A 208 14.03 -8.69 7.20
C SER A 208 13.49 -7.49 6.44
N PHE A 209 13.30 -6.36 7.15
CA PHE A 209 12.84 -5.12 6.55
C PHE A 209 13.61 -3.92 7.12
N PRO A 210 14.16 -3.02 6.29
CA PRO A 210 14.88 -1.84 6.75
C PRO A 210 13.94 -0.75 7.29
N LEU A 211 14.35 -0.09 8.36
CA LEU A 211 13.67 1.07 8.93
C LEU A 211 14.70 2.16 9.23
N GLN A 212 14.54 3.34 8.65
CA GLN A 212 15.51 4.43 8.78
C GLN A 212 14.86 5.67 9.35
N ARG A 213 15.51 6.29 10.33
CA ARG A 213 15.10 7.57 10.93
C ARG A 213 16.28 8.28 11.58
N GLY A 214 16.36 9.61 11.42
CA GLY A 214 17.36 10.45 12.09
C GLY A 214 18.81 10.02 11.85
N GLY A 215 19.12 9.54 10.63
CA GLY A 215 20.45 9.03 10.28
C GLY A 215 20.78 7.64 10.82
N ARG A 216 19.88 7.01 11.58
CA ARG A 216 20.02 5.62 12.05
C ARG A 216 19.38 4.64 11.09
N THR A 217 19.95 3.47 10.98
CA THR A 217 19.43 2.36 10.18
C THR A 217 19.20 1.15 11.06
N PHE A 218 17.97 0.70 11.12
CA PHE A 218 17.55 -0.53 11.76
C PHE A 218 17.18 -1.55 10.70
N LEU A 219 17.52 -2.81 10.96
CA LEU A 219 17.04 -3.95 10.19
C LEU A 219 16.20 -4.79 11.13
N THR A 220 14.89 -4.67 11.01
CA THR A 220 13.96 -5.52 11.76
C THR A 220 13.79 -6.85 11.04
N TYR A 221 13.54 -7.93 11.75
CA TYR A 221 13.45 -9.26 11.17
C TYR A 221 12.53 -10.17 11.97
N SER A 222 12.07 -11.22 11.36
CA SER A 222 11.26 -12.24 12.00
C SER A 222 12.15 -13.36 12.54
N ALA A 223 11.79 -13.89 13.69
CA ALA A 223 12.52 -14.95 14.36
C ALA A 223 11.58 -15.99 14.99
N SER A 224 12.14 -17.15 15.33
CA SER A 224 11.42 -18.39 15.56
C SER A 224 10.81 -18.90 14.24
N HIS A 225 10.08 -20.00 14.22
CA HIS A 225 9.51 -20.53 12.99
C HIS A 225 8.00 -20.18 12.92
N CYS A 226 7.50 -19.80 11.74
CA CYS A 226 6.09 -19.43 11.55
C CYS A 226 5.10 -20.59 11.79
N ASN A 227 5.57 -21.83 11.92
CA ASN A 227 4.72 -22.98 12.26
C ASN A 227 4.15 -22.94 13.69
N GLY A 228 4.74 -22.11 14.55
CA GLY A 228 4.30 -21.99 15.92
C GLY A 228 3.80 -20.57 16.26
N PRO A 229 3.16 -20.43 17.43
CA PRO A 229 2.60 -19.15 17.87
C PRO A 229 3.65 -18.14 18.33
N ASN A 230 4.92 -18.55 18.42
CA ASN A 230 6.00 -17.72 18.96
C ASN A 230 6.85 -17.02 17.88
N TYR A 231 6.42 -17.01 16.63
CA TYR A 231 6.97 -16.15 15.59
C TYR A 231 6.85 -14.68 16.02
N LYS A 232 7.91 -13.91 15.89
CA LYS A 232 8.02 -12.56 16.48
C LYS A 232 9.10 -11.73 15.78
N LEU A 233 9.20 -10.44 16.10
CA LEU A 233 10.18 -9.55 15.51
C LEU A 233 11.35 -9.28 16.45
N GLY A 234 12.56 -9.35 15.88
CA GLY A 234 13.80 -8.84 16.42
C GLY A 234 14.32 -7.64 15.65
N MET A 235 15.48 -7.11 16.08
CA MET A 235 16.06 -5.93 15.45
C MET A 235 17.58 -5.97 15.52
N LEU A 236 18.22 -5.58 14.41
CA LEU A 236 19.63 -5.18 14.33
C LEU A 236 19.69 -3.67 14.14
N GLU A 237 20.74 -3.04 14.66
CA GLU A 237 21.07 -1.65 14.34
C GLU A 237 22.43 -1.59 13.67
N TYR A 238 22.54 -0.90 12.56
CA TYR A 238 23.80 -0.61 11.91
C TYR A 238 24.59 0.43 12.69
N ARG A 239 25.82 0.09 13.07
CA ARG A 239 26.71 0.91 13.91
C ARG A 239 27.82 1.60 13.11
N GLY A 240 27.78 1.49 11.80
CA GLY A 240 28.86 1.98 10.93
C GLY A 240 29.83 0.88 10.50
N GLY A 241 30.77 1.24 9.62
CA GLY A 241 31.73 0.31 9.05
C GLY A 241 31.26 -0.39 7.79
N ASP A 242 31.79 -1.56 7.48
CA ASP A 242 31.40 -2.37 6.33
C ASP A 242 30.04 -3.02 6.59
N PRO A 243 29.00 -2.70 5.82
CA PRO A 243 27.67 -3.32 5.99
C PRO A 243 27.67 -4.84 5.81
N LEU A 244 28.66 -5.41 5.13
CA LEU A 244 28.79 -6.85 4.92
C LEU A 244 29.39 -7.58 6.13
N ALA A 245 29.98 -6.84 7.07
CA ALA A 245 30.55 -7.39 8.28
C ALA A 245 29.49 -7.52 9.38
N GLN A 246 29.36 -8.72 9.98
CA GLN A 246 28.45 -8.96 11.10
C GLN A 246 28.70 -7.99 12.27
N SER A 247 29.97 -7.61 12.53
CA SER A 247 30.37 -6.68 13.59
C SER A 247 29.81 -5.26 13.41
N SER A 248 29.39 -4.90 12.21
CA SER A 248 28.73 -3.61 11.92
C SER A 248 27.26 -3.54 12.36
N TRP A 249 26.69 -4.68 12.79
CA TRP A 249 25.31 -4.81 13.19
C TRP A 249 25.19 -5.22 14.66
N SER A 250 24.53 -4.40 15.46
CA SER A 250 24.25 -4.69 16.88
C SER A 250 22.88 -5.33 17.01
N LYS A 251 22.83 -6.58 17.50
CA LYS A 251 21.57 -7.29 17.75
C LYS A 251 20.98 -6.91 19.09
N PHE A 252 19.68 -6.62 19.10
CA PHE A 252 18.92 -6.36 20.33
C PHE A 252 18.68 -7.68 21.08
N ALA A 253 18.84 -7.65 22.40
CA ALA A 253 18.76 -8.86 23.23
C ALA A 253 17.33 -9.42 23.35
N ASN A 254 16.31 -8.56 23.25
CA ASN A 254 14.91 -8.91 23.41
C ASN A 254 14.14 -8.71 22.10
N PRO A 255 13.04 -9.46 21.89
CA PRO A 255 12.13 -9.20 20.78
C PRO A 255 11.50 -7.83 20.93
N ILE A 256 11.24 -7.17 19.80
CA ILE A 256 10.62 -5.83 19.75
C ILE A 256 9.12 -5.88 19.50
N PHE A 257 8.59 -7.04 19.08
CA PHE A 257 7.17 -7.25 18.81
C PHE A 257 6.86 -8.76 18.86
N GLN A 258 5.87 -9.17 19.63
CA GLN A 258 5.59 -10.59 19.88
C GLN A 258 4.10 -10.82 20.13
N ARG A 259 3.69 -12.10 20.20
CA ARG A 259 2.32 -12.51 20.49
C ARG A 259 1.72 -11.79 21.70
N ASN A 260 0.42 -11.59 21.63
CA ASN A 260 -0.38 -11.12 22.77
C ASN A 260 -1.64 -11.95 22.88
N ASP A 261 -1.68 -12.86 23.84
CA ASP A 261 -2.75 -13.81 24.02
C ASP A 261 -4.07 -13.14 24.46
N ALA A 262 -3.98 -12.07 25.27
CA ALA A 262 -5.16 -11.29 25.69
C ALA A 262 -5.84 -10.59 24.51
N ASN A 263 -5.08 -10.22 23.48
CA ASN A 263 -5.59 -9.61 22.26
C ASN A 263 -5.90 -10.63 21.15
N GLY A 264 -5.70 -11.93 21.39
CA GLY A 264 -5.89 -12.98 20.39
C GLY A 264 -4.95 -12.84 19.19
N VAL A 265 -3.68 -12.50 19.43
CA VAL A 265 -2.67 -12.31 18.38
C VAL A 265 -1.51 -13.28 18.58
N TYR A 266 -1.30 -14.15 17.60
CA TYR A 266 -0.30 -15.21 17.65
C TYR A 266 0.59 -15.17 16.42
N GLY A 267 1.89 -15.39 16.61
CA GLY A 267 2.88 -15.40 15.54
C GLY A 267 2.93 -14.10 14.73
N PRO A 268 2.95 -12.89 15.34
CA PRO A 268 3.05 -11.66 14.58
C PRO A 268 4.45 -11.49 14.00
N GLY A 269 4.54 -11.32 12.69
CA GLY A 269 5.83 -11.15 12.01
C GLY A 269 5.70 -10.96 10.52
N HIS A 270 6.82 -11.15 9.81
CA HIS A 270 7.02 -10.94 8.38
C HIS A 270 6.30 -9.68 7.91
N HIS A 271 6.91 -8.56 8.13
CA HIS A 271 6.30 -7.24 8.15
C HIS A 271 6.91 -6.31 7.12
N SER A 272 6.24 -5.20 6.90
CA SER A 272 6.77 -4.02 6.20
C SER A 272 6.44 -2.75 6.97
N PHE A 273 7.18 -1.67 6.73
CA PHE A 273 6.86 -0.34 7.24
C PHE A 273 6.44 0.57 6.11
N PHE A 274 5.52 1.49 6.42
CA PHE A 274 5.11 2.55 5.52
C PHE A 274 4.87 3.85 6.29
N THR A 275 4.86 4.97 5.58
CA THR A 275 4.52 6.28 6.16
C THR A 275 3.07 6.65 5.85
N SER A 276 2.46 7.44 6.73
CA SER A 276 1.17 8.08 6.44
C SER A 276 1.26 8.98 5.20
N PRO A 277 0.13 9.28 4.52
CA PRO A 277 0.13 10.17 3.36
C PRO A 277 0.74 11.53 3.57
N ASP A 278 0.63 12.11 4.78
CA ASP A 278 1.27 13.38 5.15
C ASP A 278 2.74 13.25 5.58
N GLY A 279 3.26 12.00 5.65
CA GLY A 279 4.65 11.69 6.01
C GLY A 279 4.98 11.86 7.48
N THR A 280 4.00 12.12 8.36
CA THR A 280 4.25 12.41 9.79
C THR A 280 4.26 11.18 10.68
N GLU A 281 3.63 10.07 10.24
CA GLU A 281 3.49 8.84 11.00
C GLU A 281 4.21 7.67 10.34
N THR A 282 4.72 6.77 11.15
CA THR A 282 5.25 5.46 10.71
C THR A 282 4.29 4.37 11.15
N TRP A 283 4.00 3.45 10.25
CA TRP A 283 3.07 2.35 10.44
C TRP A 283 3.75 1.02 10.11
N ILE A 284 3.31 -0.06 10.77
CA ILE A 284 3.72 -1.43 10.47
C ILE A 284 2.53 -2.21 9.89
N ALA A 285 2.76 -2.91 8.78
CA ALA A 285 1.90 -3.99 8.29
C ALA A 285 2.61 -5.32 8.58
N TYR A 286 1.92 -6.28 9.18
CA TYR A 286 2.47 -7.57 9.57
C TYR A 286 1.42 -8.66 9.43
N HIS A 287 1.81 -9.89 9.26
CA HIS A 287 0.85 -10.97 9.38
C HIS A 287 0.74 -11.48 10.82
N ALA A 288 -0.42 -12.02 11.18
CA ALA A 288 -0.61 -12.77 12.40
C ALA A 288 -1.77 -13.77 12.27
N ASN A 289 -1.76 -14.76 13.14
CA ASN A 289 -2.84 -15.72 13.35
C ASN A 289 -3.78 -15.25 14.49
N SER A 290 -5.01 -15.76 14.50
CA SER A 290 -6.00 -15.52 15.55
C SER A 290 -6.10 -16.67 16.56
N SER A 291 -5.33 -17.75 16.38
CA SER A 291 -5.25 -18.91 17.29
C SER A 291 -3.81 -19.39 17.42
N ALA A 292 -3.44 -19.85 18.61
CA ALA A 292 -2.13 -20.42 18.89
C ALA A 292 -1.85 -21.73 18.15
N THR A 293 -2.87 -22.40 17.61
CA THR A 293 -2.75 -23.66 16.88
C THR A 293 -2.60 -23.47 15.35
N GLN A 294 -2.68 -22.23 14.87
CA GLN A 294 -2.44 -21.89 13.48
C GLN A 294 -0.94 -21.67 13.25
N GLY A 295 -0.46 -22.06 12.07
CA GLY A 295 0.96 -21.94 11.69
C GLY A 295 1.17 -21.14 10.42
N CYS A 296 2.19 -21.51 9.61
CA CYS A 296 2.59 -20.83 8.36
C CYS A 296 1.56 -20.88 7.22
N GLY A 297 0.39 -21.43 7.43
CA GLY A 297 -0.60 -21.67 6.37
C GLY A 297 -1.37 -20.43 5.93
N THR A 298 -2.45 -20.70 5.20
CA THR A 298 -3.33 -19.69 4.59
C THR A 298 -4.26 -18.98 5.58
N THR A 299 -4.14 -19.24 6.87
CA THR A 299 -4.96 -18.60 7.93
C THR A 299 -4.39 -17.28 8.44
N ARG A 300 -3.12 -16.97 8.08
CA ARG A 300 -2.49 -15.71 8.45
C ARG A 300 -3.21 -14.54 7.80
N THR A 301 -3.43 -13.47 8.56
CA THR A 301 -4.11 -12.25 8.11
C THR A 301 -3.20 -11.05 8.25
N THR A 302 -3.26 -10.12 7.30
CA THR A 302 -2.51 -8.86 7.42
C THR A 302 -3.18 -7.92 8.39
N ARG A 303 -2.39 -7.45 9.34
CA ARG A 303 -2.77 -6.45 10.35
C ARG A 303 -1.89 -5.23 10.23
N VAL A 304 -2.44 -4.09 10.65
CA VAL A 304 -1.79 -2.79 10.52
C VAL A 304 -1.95 -2.04 11.85
N GLN A 305 -0.90 -1.37 12.31
CA GLN A 305 -0.96 -0.44 13.43
C GLN A 305 0.11 0.64 13.32
N LYS A 306 -0.14 1.79 13.95
CA LYS A 306 0.84 2.87 14.08
C LYS A 306 1.94 2.46 15.06
N ILE A 307 3.18 2.83 14.77
CA ILE A 307 4.30 2.73 15.69
C ILE A 307 4.66 4.09 16.28
N SER A 308 5.37 4.09 17.39
CA SER A 308 5.98 5.26 18.00
C SER A 308 7.50 5.13 18.05
N TRP A 309 8.16 6.12 18.61
CA TRP A 309 9.61 6.13 18.78
C TRP A 309 9.95 6.41 20.24
N ASN A 310 10.87 5.62 20.78
CA ASN A 310 11.38 5.82 22.13
C ASN A 310 12.23 7.10 22.20
N ALA A 311 12.46 7.60 23.42
CA ALA A 311 13.27 8.79 23.63
C ALA A 311 14.72 8.65 23.13
N ASP A 312 15.24 7.42 23.09
CA ASP A 312 16.57 7.10 22.53
C ASP A 312 16.57 6.98 20.99
N GLY A 313 15.42 7.23 20.34
CA GLY A 313 15.24 7.15 18.89
C GLY A 313 15.10 5.73 18.33
N THR A 314 14.98 4.70 19.17
CA THR A 314 14.64 3.34 18.69
C THR A 314 13.14 3.22 18.38
N PRO A 315 12.72 2.37 17.43
CA PRO A 315 11.31 2.16 17.13
C PRO A 315 10.61 1.44 18.29
N ASN A 316 9.40 1.86 18.60
CA ASN A 316 8.50 1.22 19.54
C ASN A 316 7.25 0.75 18.80
N LEU A 317 7.18 -0.55 18.52
CA LEU A 317 6.08 -1.15 17.77
C LEU A 317 4.81 -1.33 18.62
N GLY A 318 4.93 -1.13 19.92
CA GLY A 318 3.83 -1.32 20.87
C GLY A 318 3.48 -2.80 21.06
N VAL A 319 2.20 -3.06 21.35
CA VAL A 319 1.63 -4.39 21.52
C VAL A 319 0.70 -4.68 20.35
N PRO A 320 0.72 -5.89 19.75
CA PRO A 320 -0.23 -6.24 18.71
C PRO A 320 -1.67 -6.04 19.18
N VAL A 321 -2.44 -5.25 18.43
CA VAL A 321 -3.81 -4.89 18.80
C VAL A 321 -4.81 -5.99 18.43
N SER A 322 -5.88 -6.10 19.23
CA SER A 322 -6.99 -7.03 18.94
C SER A 322 -7.70 -6.68 17.64
N THR A 323 -8.28 -7.68 16.98
CA THR A 323 -9.11 -7.50 15.78
C THR A 323 -10.42 -6.76 16.06
N SER A 324 -10.84 -6.67 17.32
CA SER A 324 -12.02 -5.89 17.75
C SER A 324 -11.69 -4.40 18.02
N THR A 325 -10.42 -4.03 18.06
CA THR A 325 -10.00 -2.65 18.33
C THR A 325 -10.23 -1.78 17.10
N VAL A 326 -11.01 -0.71 17.27
CA VAL A 326 -11.16 0.33 16.24
C VAL A 326 -9.94 1.24 16.29
N LEU A 327 -9.23 1.35 15.17
CA LEU A 327 -8.05 2.19 15.01
C LEU A 327 -8.39 3.39 14.11
N PRO A 328 -7.89 4.58 14.40
CA PRO A 328 -7.91 5.68 13.44
C PRO A 328 -7.03 5.31 12.25
N GLY A 329 -7.41 5.69 11.05
CA GLY A 329 -6.56 5.54 9.87
C GLY A 329 -5.34 6.46 9.92
N PRO A 330 -4.31 6.20 9.08
CA PRO A 330 -3.13 7.06 8.96
C PRO A 330 -3.48 8.51 8.68
N SER A 331 -2.71 9.44 9.28
CA SER A 331 -2.94 10.86 9.08
C SER A 331 -2.71 11.29 7.62
N GLY A 332 -3.55 12.22 7.13
CA GLY A 332 -3.49 12.67 5.74
C GLY A 332 -4.12 11.68 4.74
N GLU A 333 -4.72 10.58 5.18
CA GLU A 333 -5.63 9.85 4.32
C GLU A 333 -6.76 10.80 3.91
N THR A 334 -6.84 11.12 2.64
CA THR A 334 -7.99 11.81 2.09
C THR A 334 -9.10 10.78 1.97
N GLY A 335 -9.95 10.73 2.96
CA GLY A 335 -11.03 9.78 3.18
C GLY A 335 -11.22 8.68 2.13
N GLY A 336 -11.51 7.46 2.56
CA GLY A 336 -11.98 6.41 1.66
C GLY A 336 -13.10 6.93 0.76
N PRO A 337 -13.54 6.18 -0.24
CA PRO A 337 -14.59 6.65 -1.13
C PRO A 337 -15.76 7.17 -0.30
N SER A 338 -16.03 8.45 -0.40
CA SER A 338 -17.18 9.02 0.28
C SER A 338 -18.43 8.44 -0.34
N ARG A 339 -19.22 7.70 0.45
CA ARG A 339 -20.55 7.27 0.01
C ARG A 339 -21.46 8.50 -0.02
N VAL A 340 -22.01 8.79 -1.17
CA VAL A 340 -22.91 9.93 -1.38
C VAL A 340 -24.10 9.51 -2.23
N LYS A 341 -25.20 10.25 -2.10
CA LYS A 341 -26.26 10.32 -3.11
C LYS A 341 -26.04 11.57 -3.94
N LEU A 342 -25.99 11.42 -5.25
CA LEU A 342 -25.87 12.53 -6.18
C LEU A 342 -27.30 13.01 -6.59
N ARG A 343 -27.79 14.06 -5.93
CA ARG A 343 -29.11 14.59 -6.18
C ARG A 343 -29.04 15.83 -7.05
N ASN A 344 -29.76 15.82 -8.18
CA ASN A 344 -29.79 16.95 -9.11
C ASN A 344 -30.60 18.11 -8.56
N ARG A 345 -30.07 19.34 -8.69
CA ARG A 345 -30.72 20.57 -8.18
C ARG A 345 -31.98 20.92 -8.92
N HIS A 346 -32.04 20.66 -10.22
CA HIS A 346 -33.22 21.01 -11.05
C HIS A 346 -34.38 20.04 -10.82
N SER A 347 -34.13 18.75 -10.96
CA SER A 347 -35.16 17.71 -10.88
C SER A 347 -35.50 17.29 -9.45
N GLY A 348 -34.55 17.42 -8.52
CA GLY A 348 -34.65 16.83 -7.19
C GLY A 348 -34.51 15.30 -7.17
N LEU A 349 -34.22 14.66 -8.32
CA LEU A 349 -34.02 13.22 -8.45
C LEU A 349 -32.55 12.83 -8.17
N CYS A 350 -32.34 11.58 -7.80
CA CYS A 350 -31.03 11.01 -7.55
C CYS A 350 -30.46 10.32 -8.80
N LEU A 351 -29.13 10.39 -8.97
CA LEU A 351 -28.39 9.60 -9.95
C LEU A 351 -28.54 8.11 -9.60
N ASP A 352 -28.89 7.29 -10.56
CA ASP A 352 -29.37 5.92 -10.36
C ASP A 352 -28.72 4.97 -11.36
N ASP A 353 -28.31 3.80 -10.87
CA ASP A 353 -27.99 2.64 -11.69
C ASP A 353 -29.28 2.06 -12.26
N TYR A 354 -29.64 2.55 -13.43
CA TYR A 354 -30.95 2.28 -14.03
C TYR A 354 -31.18 0.78 -14.25
N ASN A 355 -32.33 0.31 -13.81
CA ASN A 355 -32.74 -1.10 -13.90
C ASN A 355 -31.79 -2.10 -13.24
N PHE A 356 -31.05 -1.69 -12.20
CA PHE A 356 -30.11 -2.57 -11.48
C PHE A 356 -29.05 -3.20 -12.42
N GLY A 357 -28.51 -2.42 -13.34
CA GLY A 357 -27.57 -2.89 -14.35
C GLY A 357 -26.18 -3.20 -13.78
N THR A 358 -25.71 -4.46 -13.87
CA THR A 358 -24.39 -4.89 -13.38
C THR A 358 -23.39 -5.20 -14.48
N ALA A 359 -23.79 -5.07 -15.75
CA ALA A 359 -22.90 -5.30 -16.87
C ALA A 359 -22.24 -4.00 -17.36
N PRO A 360 -21.00 -4.04 -17.88
CA PRO A 360 -20.39 -2.89 -18.56
C PRO A 360 -21.30 -2.38 -19.69
N GLY A 361 -21.51 -1.06 -19.73
CA GLY A 361 -22.47 -0.40 -20.62
C GLY A 361 -23.84 -0.15 -19.98
N ALA A 362 -24.05 -0.53 -18.72
CA ALA A 362 -25.28 -0.24 -17.99
C ALA A 362 -25.59 1.25 -17.97
N GLU A 363 -26.87 1.60 -18.15
CA GLU A 363 -27.31 2.98 -18.22
C GLU A 363 -27.28 3.65 -16.83
N VAL A 364 -27.02 4.96 -16.85
CA VAL A 364 -27.16 5.83 -15.69
C VAL A 364 -28.27 6.81 -15.98
N ARG A 365 -29.28 6.88 -15.12
CA ARG A 365 -30.40 7.79 -15.23
C ARG A 365 -30.70 8.50 -13.92
N GLN A 366 -31.73 9.29 -13.85
CA GLN A 366 -32.22 9.86 -12.61
C GLN A 366 -33.48 9.11 -12.17
N TRP A 367 -33.63 8.89 -10.87
CA TRP A 367 -34.83 8.26 -10.30
C TRP A 367 -35.21 8.93 -8.99
N THR A 368 -36.45 8.70 -8.55
CA THR A 368 -36.89 9.14 -7.21
C THR A 368 -35.90 8.66 -6.17
N CYS A 369 -35.39 9.58 -5.34
CA CYS A 369 -34.42 9.24 -4.30
C CYS A 369 -34.98 8.17 -3.34
N ASN A 370 -34.22 7.11 -3.11
CA ASN A 370 -34.55 6.00 -2.22
C ASN A 370 -33.30 5.55 -1.46
N ASP A 371 -33.41 4.53 -0.60
CA ASP A 371 -32.29 4.03 0.20
C ASP A 371 -31.61 2.80 -0.41
N LEU A 372 -31.84 2.52 -1.69
CA LEU A 372 -31.23 1.38 -2.37
C LEU A 372 -29.80 1.70 -2.82
N ALA A 373 -28.96 0.66 -2.83
CA ALA A 373 -27.55 0.74 -3.22
C ALA A 373 -27.32 1.21 -4.67
N VAL A 374 -28.33 1.11 -5.54
CA VAL A 374 -28.29 1.62 -6.93
C VAL A 374 -28.12 3.13 -7.02
N GLN A 375 -28.43 3.87 -5.93
CA GLN A 375 -28.24 5.32 -5.83
C GLN A 375 -27.08 5.74 -4.93
N ASP A 376 -26.35 4.76 -4.38
CA ASP A 376 -25.12 5.03 -3.65
C ASP A 376 -23.95 5.13 -4.62
N TRP A 377 -23.22 6.22 -4.53
CA TRP A 377 -22.04 6.45 -5.33
C TRP A 377 -20.83 6.67 -4.42
N TYR A 378 -19.74 6.01 -4.72
CA TYR A 378 -18.50 6.12 -3.98
C TYR A 378 -17.52 7.02 -4.73
N LEU A 379 -17.24 8.18 -4.19
CA LEU A 379 -16.27 9.15 -4.72
C LEU A 379 -14.88 8.81 -4.18
N GLN A 380 -14.07 8.13 -4.99
CA GLN A 380 -12.69 7.76 -4.69
C GLN A 380 -11.74 8.84 -5.24
N PRO A 381 -10.99 9.60 -4.40
CA PRO A 381 -10.01 10.55 -4.88
C PRO A 381 -8.92 9.85 -5.72
N VAL A 382 -8.54 10.45 -6.86
CA VAL A 382 -7.48 9.95 -7.75
C VAL A 382 -6.39 11.00 -8.03
N GLY A 383 -6.32 12.04 -7.19
CA GLY A 383 -5.37 13.14 -7.32
C GLY A 383 -5.89 14.33 -8.13
N ASP A 384 -5.22 15.48 -8.02
CA ASP A 384 -5.50 16.72 -8.76
C ASP A 384 -6.95 17.24 -8.65
N GLY A 385 -7.69 16.88 -7.58
CA GLY A 385 -9.10 17.24 -7.37
C GLY A 385 -10.08 16.41 -8.21
N TYR A 386 -9.60 15.30 -8.83
CA TYR A 386 -10.45 14.34 -9.53
C TYR A 386 -10.81 13.15 -8.65
N TYR A 387 -11.96 12.57 -8.96
CA TYR A 387 -12.53 11.39 -8.31
C TYR A 387 -12.90 10.34 -9.36
N GLN A 388 -12.59 9.10 -9.08
CA GLN A 388 -13.25 7.96 -9.70
C GLN A 388 -14.56 7.75 -8.95
N ILE A 389 -15.67 7.64 -9.66
CA ILE A 389 -17.01 7.53 -9.06
C ILE A 389 -17.56 6.16 -9.41
N SER A 390 -17.76 5.30 -8.40
CA SER A 390 -18.31 3.94 -8.60
C SER A 390 -19.67 3.77 -7.94
N ASN A 391 -20.52 2.94 -8.53
CA ASN A 391 -21.85 2.66 -8.01
C ASN A 391 -21.81 1.61 -6.89
N GLY A 392 -22.64 1.77 -5.86
CA GLY A 392 -22.68 0.89 -4.69
C GLY A 392 -23.32 -0.48 -4.93
N HIS A 393 -24.13 -0.61 -5.98
CA HIS A 393 -24.77 -1.87 -6.36
C HIS A 393 -23.92 -2.65 -7.36
N SER A 394 -23.58 -2.03 -8.48
CA SER A 394 -22.85 -2.68 -9.58
C SER A 394 -21.35 -2.78 -9.36
N GLY A 395 -20.75 -1.88 -8.55
CA GLY A 395 -19.32 -1.70 -8.43
C GLY A 395 -18.66 -1.09 -9.67
N LEU A 396 -19.43 -0.77 -10.72
CA LEU A 396 -18.94 -0.17 -11.96
C LEU A 396 -18.74 1.34 -11.80
N CYS A 397 -17.84 1.90 -12.62
CA CYS A 397 -17.50 3.32 -12.62
C CYS A 397 -18.37 4.14 -13.55
N LEU A 398 -18.69 5.36 -13.13
CA LEU A 398 -19.32 6.39 -13.95
C LEU A 398 -18.37 6.77 -15.09
N ASP A 399 -18.78 6.50 -16.31
CA ASP A 399 -17.92 6.46 -17.49
C ASP A 399 -18.47 7.35 -18.62
N ASN A 400 -17.57 8.10 -19.25
CA ASN A 400 -17.84 8.81 -20.50
C ASN A 400 -17.78 7.80 -21.66
N LYS A 401 -18.92 7.41 -22.16
CA LYS A 401 -19.04 6.41 -23.22
C LYS A 401 -18.23 6.78 -24.47
N ASP A 402 -17.47 5.79 -24.97
CA ASP A 402 -16.74 5.84 -26.24
C ASP A 402 -15.76 7.04 -26.35
N TRP A 403 -15.22 7.55 -25.22
CA TRP A 403 -14.30 8.71 -25.19
C TRP A 403 -14.90 9.96 -25.84
N ALA A 404 -16.18 10.12 -25.80
CA ALA A 404 -16.87 11.18 -26.51
C ALA A 404 -16.57 12.58 -25.91
N THR A 405 -16.40 13.58 -26.78
CA THR A 405 -16.10 14.98 -26.39
C THR A 405 -17.19 15.96 -26.83
N ALA A 406 -18.25 15.48 -27.47
CA ALA A 406 -19.36 16.33 -27.93
C ALA A 406 -20.41 16.53 -26.82
N ALA A 407 -21.02 17.71 -26.75
CA ALA A 407 -22.15 17.94 -25.88
C ALA A 407 -23.32 17.01 -26.27
N GLY A 408 -23.99 16.45 -25.26
CA GLY A 408 -25.05 15.44 -25.44
C GLY A 408 -24.53 14.00 -25.42
N SER A 409 -23.22 13.78 -25.20
CA SER A 409 -22.65 12.45 -25.11
C SER A 409 -23.17 11.67 -23.91
N VAL A 410 -23.32 10.36 -24.10
CA VAL A 410 -23.89 9.45 -23.11
C VAL A 410 -22.90 9.23 -21.96
N VAL A 411 -23.43 9.16 -20.75
CA VAL A 411 -22.76 8.66 -19.56
C VAL A 411 -23.29 7.27 -19.25
N GLN A 412 -22.40 6.33 -18.98
CA GLN A 412 -22.71 4.92 -18.70
C GLN A 412 -22.00 4.46 -17.44
N GLN A 413 -22.21 3.21 -17.06
CA GLN A 413 -21.36 2.48 -16.13
C GLN A 413 -20.43 1.55 -16.90
N TRP A 414 -19.16 1.49 -16.51
CA TRP A 414 -18.18 0.59 -17.12
C TRP A 414 -17.24 0.01 -16.08
N THR A 415 -16.59 -1.11 -16.40
CA THR A 415 -15.55 -1.67 -15.52
C THR A 415 -14.53 -0.60 -15.16
N CYS A 416 -14.25 -0.42 -13.86
CA CYS A 416 -13.30 0.58 -13.38
C CYS A 416 -11.89 0.28 -13.90
N ASN A 417 -11.30 1.21 -14.63
CA ASN A 417 -10.02 1.04 -15.32
C ASN A 417 -9.02 2.18 -15.04
N GLY A 418 -9.42 3.20 -14.28
CA GLY A 418 -8.57 4.34 -13.90
C GLY A 418 -8.28 5.34 -15.02
N LEU A 419 -8.90 5.21 -16.20
CA LEU A 419 -8.69 6.12 -17.33
C LEU A 419 -9.42 7.46 -17.14
N ALA A 420 -8.96 8.49 -17.85
CA ALA A 420 -9.48 9.86 -17.73
C ALA A 420 -11.00 9.98 -18.00
N VAL A 421 -11.57 9.08 -18.79
CA VAL A 421 -13.02 9.00 -19.08
C VAL A 421 -13.86 8.64 -17.85
N GLN A 422 -13.23 8.04 -16.80
CA GLN A 422 -13.87 7.66 -15.53
C GLN A 422 -13.49 8.59 -14.38
N GLN A 423 -12.78 9.67 -14.66
CA GLN A 423 -12.34 10.62 -13.66
C GLN A 423 -13.11 11.93 -13.77
N TRP A 424 -13.68 12.36 -12.65
CA TRP A 424 -14.58 13.50 -12.58
C TRP A 424 -14.08 14.50 -11.54
N ARG A 425 -13.90 15.76 -11.92
CA ARG A 425 -13.60 16.83 -10.98
C ARG A 425 -14.89 17.28 -10.31
N VAL A 426 -14.92 17.21 -9.00
CA VAL A 426 -16.03 17.69 -8.17
C VAL A 426 -15.68 19.09 -7.67
N THR A 427 -16.38 20.11 -8.18
CA THR A 427 -16.10 21.51 -7.82
C THR A 427 -17.32 22.12 -7.15
N ALA A 428 -17.13 22.63 -5.92
CA ALA A 428 -18.19 23.28 -5.17
C ALA A 428 -18.75 24.50 -5.93
N ALA A 429 -20.08 24.57 -6.06
CA ALA A 429 -20.81 25.65 -6.71
C ALA A 429 -21.66 26.48 -5.73
N GLY A 430 -21.49 26.26 -4.42
CA GLY A 430 -22.24 26.94 -3.36
C GLY A 430 -23.57 26.27 -3.03
N GLY A 431 -24.15 26.62 -1.86
CA GLY A 431 -25.44 26.09 -1.41
C GLY A 431 -25.53 24.57 -1.23
N GLY A 432 -24.41 23.87 -1.02
CA GLY A 432 -24.34 22.41 -0.88
C GLY A 432 -24.33 21.64 -2.20
N TYR A 433 -24.13 22.34 -3.32
CA TYR A 433 -24.09 21.76 -4.66
C TYR A 433 -22.69 21.84 -5.27
N SER A 434 -22.41 20.91 -6.18
CA SER A 434 -21.15 20.82 -6.94
C SER A 434 -21.43 20.54 -8.41
N THR A 435 -20.50 20.92 -9.28
CA THR A 435 -20.42 20.44 -10.65
C THR A 435 -19.52 19.24 -10.73
N LEU A 436 -19.82 18.27 -11.60
CA LEU A 436 -18.98 17.10 -11.90
C LEU A 436 -18.49 17.23 -13.33
N VAL A 437 -17.19 17.47 -13.52
CA VAL A 437 -16.56 17.71 -14.83
C VAL A 437 -15.69 16.54 -15.21
N ASN A 438 -15.96 15.91 -16.34
CA ASN A 438 -15.17 14.76 -16.82
C ASN A 438 -13.77 15.19 -17.23
N ARG A 439 -12.75 14.43 -16.78
CA ARG A 439 -11.33 14.77 -17.03
C ARG A 439 -10.95 14.71 -18.50
N HIS A 440 -11.54 13.79 -19.27
CA HIS A 440 -11.23 13.61 -20.68
C HIS A 440 -11.92 14.66 -21.55
N SER A 441 -13.26 14.82 -21.41
CA SER A 441 -14.04 15.69 -22.29
C SER A 441 -14.06 17.14 -21.85
N GLY A 442 -13.84 17.45 -20.56
CA GLY A 442 -14.05 18.76 -19.98
C GLY A 442 -15.52 19.16 -19.86
N LEU A 443 -16.46 18.24 -20.13
CA LEU A 443 -17.89 18.48 -20.06
C LEU A 443 -18.45 18.17 -18.66
N CYS A 444 -19.55 18.83 -18.30
CA CYS A 444 -20.28 18.65 -17.05
C CYS A 444 -21.29 17.50 -17.13
N LEU A 445 -21.45 16.76 -16.04
CA LEU A 445 -22.56 15.82 -15.83
C LEU A 445 -23.86 16.63 -15.81
N ASP A 446 -24.83 16.30 -16.68
CA ASP A 446 -25.99 17.11 -16.98
C ASP A 446 -27.25 16.27 -16.92
N ASN A 447 -28.27 16.82 -16.26
CA ASN A 447 -29.64 16.36 -16.37
C ASN A 447 -30.20 16.78 -17.75
N TYR A 448 -30.07 15.84 -18.69
CA TYR A 448 -30.38 16.10 -20.10
C TYR A 448 -31.81 16.59 -20.32
N ASN A 449 -31.93 17.65 -21.11
CA ASN A 449 -33.23 18.32 -21.44
C ASN A 449 -34.05 18.72 -20.21
N PHE A 450 -33.40 18.99 -19.06
CA PHE A 450 -34.08 19.39 -17.82
C PHE A 450 -35.20 18.41 -17.38
N GLY A 451 -34.95 17.10 -17.56
CA GLY A 451 -35.93 16.07 -17.22
C GLY A 451 -36.25 16.03 -15.74
N THR A 452 -37.54 15.96 -15.38
CA THR A 452 -38.05 15.94 -14.00
C THR A 452 -38.78 14.66 -13.64
N ALA A 453 -38.97 13.75 -14.58
CA ALA A 453 -39.63 12.47 -14.36
C ALA A 453 -38.60 11.37 -14.01
N PRO A 454 -38.97 10.38 -13.17
CA PRO A 454 -38.16 9.18 -12.99
C PRO A 454 -37.83 8.53 -14.33
N GLY A 455 -36.55 8.13 -14.52
CA GLY A 455 -36.03 7.67 -15.79
C GLY A 455 -35.41 8.76 -16.67
N ALA A 456 -35.37 10.02 -16.22
CA ALA A 456 -34.75 11.12 -16.96
C ALA A 456 -33.27 10.83 -17.25
N GLU A 457 -32.86 11.11 -18.48
CA GLU A 457 -31.50 10.84 -18.95
C GLU A 457 -30.47 11.74 -18.29
N VAL A 458 -29.24 11.18 -18.13
CA VAL A 458 -28.07 11.91 -17.72
C VAL A 458 -27.05 11.82 -18.83
N ARG A 459 -26.48 12.95 -19.23
CA ARG A 459 -25.51 13.05 -20.31
C ARG A 459 -24.36 14.00 -19.92
N GLN A 460 -23.41 14.19 -20.78
CA GLN A 460 -22.45 15.27 -20.67
C GLN A 460 -22.85 16.46 -21.49
N TRP A 461 -22.64 17.67 -20.97
CA TRP A 461 -22.94 18.90 -21.69
C TRP A 461 -21.92 19.99 -21.40
N THR A 462 -21.83 20.99 -22.28
CA THR A 462 -20.97 22.16 -22.01
C THR A 462 -21.32 22.77 -20.66
N CYS A 463 -20.33 23.00 -19.83
CA CYS A 463 -20.54 23.53 -18.48
C CYS A 463 -21.09 24.95 -18.55
N SER A 464 -22.26 25.16 -17.98
CA SER A 464 -23.00 26.42 -17.95
C SER A 464 -23.29 26.92 -16.53
N GLY A 465 -23.15 26.03 -15.53
CA GLY A 465 -23.47 26.31 -14.12
C GLY A 465 -24.97 26.41 -13.83
N ASN A 466 -25.85 26.00 -14.78
CA ASN A 466 -27.28 25.97 -14.55
C ASN A 466 -27.67 24.82 -13.58
N ASN A 467 -28.91 24.84 -13.06
CA ASN A 467 -29.36 23.87 -12.07
C ASN A 467 -29.39 22.42 -12.55
N ALA A 468 -29.44 22.16 -13.88
CA ALA A 468 -29.38 20.81 -14.44
C ALA A 468 -27.99 20.17 -14.25
N GLN A 469 -26.93 20.99 -14.05
CA GLN A 469 -25.53 20.55 -13.87
C GLN A 469 -25.08 20.60 -12.42
N LEU A 470 -25.95 20.94 -11.50
CA LEU A 470 -25.64 21.04 -10.09
C LEU A 470 -26.18 19.83 -9.32
N TRP A 471 -25.26 19.15 -8.60
CA TRP A 471 -25.54 17.93 -7.87
C TRP A 471 -25.13 18.10 -6.41
N SER A 472 -26.03 17.79 -5.47
CA SER A 472 -25.66 17.72 -4.06
C SER A 472 -25.03 16.36 -3.78
N THR A 473 -24.00 16.34 -2.92
CA THR A 473 -23.35 15.13 -2.38
C THR A 473 -23.83 14.97 -0.94
N THR A 474 -24.94 14.29 -0.72
CA THR A 474 -25.54 14.06 0.61
C THR A 474 -25.44 12.61 1.03
#